data_d37882c4014fae9828ec77a3652f1709
#
_entry.id   d37882c4014fae9828ec77a3652f1709
#
_cell.length_a   1.000
_cell.length_b   1.000
_cell.length_c   1.000
_cell.angle_alpha   90.00
_cell.angle_beta   90.00
_cell.angle_gamma   90.00
#
_symmetry.space_group_name_H-M   'P 1'
#
loop_
_entity.id
_entity.type
_entity.pdbx_description
1 polymer ?
#
loop_
_entity_poly.entity_id
_entity_poly.type
_entity_poly.pdbx_seq_one_letter_code
_entity_poly.pdbx_strand_id
1 'polypeptide(L)'
;MTYLAKNYNRKKISFKYGKGSYLYSKNNKKYLDFVQGIAVNSLGHAHPKLVKAINEQSKKLWHVSNAFQIPEGEKLAKKICQKTFADFVMFQNSGAEATEAAIKVARRYFYSIGKKNKNRILCVKNSFHGR
;
A
#
# COMPACT_ATOMS: atom_id res chain seq x y z
N MET A 1 -23.81 4.17 -19.38
CA MET A 1 -22.80 5.25 -19.50
C MET A 1 -21.87 5.13 -18.30
N THR A 2 -20.55 5.37 -18.44
CA THR A 2 -19.61 5.43 -17.31
C THR A 2 -19.05 6.85 -17.21
N TYR A 3 -18.92 7.33 -15.98
CA TYR A 3 -18.30 8.63 -15.66
C TYR A 3 -16.80 8.50 -15.31
N LEU A 4 -16.27 7.25 -15.29
CA LEU A 4 -14.87 7.00 -15.04
C LEU A 4 -14.02 7.30 -16.26
N ALA A 5 -12.86 7.90 -16.06
CA ALA A 5 -11.88 8.13 -17.11
C ALA A 5 -11.50 6.83 -17.82
N LYS A 6 -11.26 6.89 -19.13
CA LYS A 6 -10.93 5.73 -19.97
C LYS A 6 -9.42 5.41 -19.95
N ASN A 7 -8.80 5.52 -18.81
CA ASN A 7 -7.36 5.26 -18.61
C ASN A 7 -7.00 3.78 -18.42
N TYR A 8 -8.01 2.88 -18.32
CA TYR A 8 -7.83 1.45 -18.23
C TYR A 8 -8.76 0.72 -19.20
N ASN A 9 -8.28 -0.38 -19.78
CA ASN A 9 -9.11 -1.32 -20.58
C ASN A 9 -9.85 -2.27 -19.64
N ARG A 10 -10.93 -1.78 -19.00
CA ARG A 10 -11.70 -2.54 -18.02
C ARG A 10 -12.50 -3.66 -18.66
N LYS A 11 -12.40 -4.87 -18.11
CA LYS A 11 -13.24 -6.00 -18.51
C LYS A 11 -14.70 -5.74 -18.13
N LYS A 12 -15.65 -6.24 -18.95
CA LYS A 12 -17.11 -6.10 -18.71
C LYS A 12 -17.63 -7.07 -17.66
N ILE A 13 -16.90 -7.23 -16.55
CA ILE A 13 -17.29 -8.08 -15.40
C ILE A 13 -17.38 -7.20 -14.17
N SER A 14 -18.45 -7.34 -13.41
CA SER A 14 -18.62 -6.68 -12.11
C SER A 14 -18.73 -7.73 -11.02
N PHE A 15 -17.96 -7.54 -9.97
CA PHE A 15 -18.01 -8.40 -8.78
C PHE A 15 -18.86 -7.75 -7.70
N LYS A 16 -19.64 -8.57 -7.00
CA LYS A 16 -20.53 -8.17 -5.92
C LYS A 16 -19.82 -8.26 -4.55
N TYR A 17 -19.07 -9.33 -4.34
CA TYR A 17 -18.27 -9.57 -3.14
C TYR A 17 -17.12 -10.55 -3.42
N GLY A 18 -16.22 -10.68 -2.48
CA GLY A 18 -15.18 -11.70 -2.45
C GLY A 18 -15.13 -12.41 -1.11
N LYS A 19 -14.71 -13.67 -1.10
CA LYS A 19 -14.49 -14.48 0.11
C LYS A 19 -13.30 -15.41 -0.08
N GLY A 20 -12.29 -15.29 0.76
CA GLY A 20 -11.05 -16.04 0.60
C GLY A 20 -10.42 -15.80 -0.78
N SER A 21 -10.09 -16.84 -1.51
CA SER A 21 -9.50 -16.76 -2.85
C SER A 21 -10.54 -16.61 -3.99
N TYR A 22 -11.79 -16.30 -3.69
CA TYR A 22 -12.84 -16.27 -4.69
C TYR A 22 -13.57 -14.94 -4.77
N LEU A 23 -13.89 -14.55 -6.02
CA LEU A 23 -14.77 -13.45 -6.35
C LEU A 23 -16.11 -13.96 -6.87
N TYR A 24 -17.18 -13.22 -6.58
CA TYR A 24 -18.52 -13.54 -7.01
C TYR A 24 -19.10 -12.38 -7.81
N SER A 25 -19.48 -12.65 -9.06
CA SER A 25 -20.09 -11.65 -9.94
C SER A 25 -21.51 -11.31 -9.50
N LYS A 26 -22.07 -10.25 -10.10
CA LYS A 26 -23.49 -9.88 -9.90
C LYS A 26 -24.46 -11.03 -10.23
N ASN A 27 -24.09 -11.90 -11.16
CA ASN A 27 -24.88 -13.07 -11.59
C ASN A 27 -24.52 -14.32 -10.75
N ASN A 28 -23.93 -14.16 -9.58
CA ASN A 28 -23.50 -15.23 -8.67
C ASN A 28 -22.49 -16.22 -9.27
N LYS A 29 -21.89 -15.94 -10.42
CA LYS A 29 -20.82 -16.77 -10.97
C LYS A 29 -19.57 -16.62 -10.13
N LYS A 30 -18.97 -17.75 -9.73
CA LYS A 30 -17.77 -17.84 -8.91
C LYS A 30 -16.52 -17.83 -9.79
N TYR A 31 -15.51 -17.07 -9.39
CA TYR A 31 -14.20 -16.97 -10.06
C TYR A 31 -13.10 -17.17 -9.04
N LEU A 32 -12.10 -17.97 -9.37
CA LEU A 32 -10.89 -18.08 -8.59
C LEU A 32 -10.00 -16.86 -8.91
N ASP A 33 -9.61 -16.12 -7.87
CA ASP A 33 -8.87 -14.86 -8.01
C ASP A 33 -7.37 -15.07 -7.79
N PHE A 34 -6.63 -15.31 -8.86
CA PHE A 34 -5.16 -15.33 -8.85
C PHE A 34 -4.52 -13.94 -8.96
N VAL A 35 -5.29 -12.90 -9.25
CA VAL A 35 -4.78 -11.54 -9.42
C VAL A 35 -4.70 -10.81 -8.08
N GLN A 36 -5.69 -11.02 -7.21
CA GLN A 36 -5.75 -10.46 -5.84
C GLN A 36 -5.54 -8.94 -5.79
N GLY A 37 -6.04 -8.21 -6.79
CA GLY A 37 -5.77 -6.77 -6.92
C GLY A 37 -4.30 -6.44 -7.16
N ILE A 38 -3.58 -7.29 -7.90
CA ILE A 38 -2.12 -7.25 -8.12
C ILE A 38 -1.39 -7.45 -6.78
N ALA A 39 -1.64 -8.62 -6.15
CA ALA A 39 -1.05 -9.11 -4.90
C ALA A 39 -1.35 -8.26 -3.64
N VAL A 40 -2.39 -7.43 -3.67
CA VAL A 40 -2.80 -6.63 -2.50
C VAL A 40 -3.55 -7.49 -1.46
N ASN A 41 -4.42 -8.39 -1.92
CA ASN A 41 -5.27 -9.21 -1.06
C ASN A 41 -4.62 -10.55 -0.69
N SER A 42 -3.38 -10.56 -0.26
CA SER A 42 -2.59 -11.78 0.02
C SER A 42 -3.23 -12.70 1.08
N LEU A 43 -4.05 -12.18 1.98
CA LEU A 43 -4.81 -12.97 2.97
C LEU A 43 -6.19 -13.42 2.45
N GLY A 44 -6.53 -13.07 1.21
CA GLY A 44 -7.83 -13.31 0.61
C GLY A 44 -8.87 -12.23 0.95
N HIS A 45 -9.97 -12.26 0.19
CA HIS A 45 -11.08 -11.33 0.33
C HIS A 45 -11.82 -11.54 1.66
N ALA A 46 -12.19 -10.44 2.31
CA ALA A 46 -12.96 -10.41 3.55
C ALA A 46 -12.36 -11.31 4.66
N HIS A 47 -11.03 -11.28 4.82
CA HIS A 47 -10.36 -12.08 5.85
C HIS A 47 -10.90 -11.73 7.25
N PRO A 48 -11.39 -12.71 8.05
CA PRO A 48 -12.14 -12.43 9.28
C PRO A 48 -11.41 -11.57 10.30
N LYS A 49 -10.09 -11.80 10.47
CA LYS A 49 -9.28 -11.00 11.39
C LYS A 49 -9.12 -9.55 10.92
N LEU A 50 -9.00 -9.31 9.61
CA LEU A 50 -8.93 -7.94 9.07
C LEU A 50 -10.26 -7.22 9.20
N VAL A 51 -11.37 -7.90 8.86
CA VAL A 51 -12.72 -7.34 9.03
C VAL A 51 -12.97 -6.95 10.48
N LYS A 52 -12.62 -7.83 11.43
CA LYS A 52 -12.72 -7.54 12.86
C LYS A 52 -11.88 -6.31 13.26
N ALA A 53 -10.61 -6.27 12.85
CA ALA A 53 -9.71 -5.15 13.19
C ALA A 53 -10.22 -3.81 12.64
N ILE A 54 -10.72 -3.79 11.38
CA ILE A 54 -11.30 -2.59 10.78
C ILE A 54 -12.55 -2.16 11.56
N ASN A 55 -13.45 -3.09 11.87
CA ASN A 55 -14.68 -2.80 12.61
C ASN A 55 -14.40 -2.26 14.02
N GLU A 56 -13.37 -2.76 14.68
CA GLU A 56 -12.97 -2.27 16.00
C GLU A 56 -12.31 -0.89 15.92
N GLN A 57 -11.41 -0.68 14.95
CA GLN A 57 -10.69 0.58 14.80
C GLN A 57 -11.60 1.71 14.28
N SER A 58 -12.53 1.40 13.39
CA SER A 58 -13.45 2.40 12.82
C SER A 58 -14.36 3.08 13.85
N LYS A 59 -14.57 2.44 15.00
CA LYS A 59 -15.34 2.98 16.13
C LYS A 59 -14.52 3.85 17.09
N LYS A 60 -13.21 3.98 16.87
CA LYS A 60 -12.31 4.72 17.77
C LYS A 60 -11.79 5.98 17.08
N LEU A 61 -10.74 5.84 16.29
CA LEU A 61 -10.02 6.93 15.69
C LEU A 61 -9.70 6.63 14.23
N TRP A 62 -10.08 7.54 13.35
CA TRP A 62 -9.87 7.39 11.92
C TRP A 62 -8.57 8.04 11.45
N HIS A 63 -8.31 9.26 11.91
CA HIS A 63 -7.14 10.01 11.52
C HIS A 63 -6.78 11.08 12.57
N VAL A 64 -5.49 11.28 12.75
CA VAL A 64 -4.89 12.44 13.42
C VAL A 64 -3.67 12.88 12.63
N SER A 65 -3.31 14.16 12.75
CA SER A 65 -2.09 14.68 12.14
C SER A 65 -0.85 13.95 12.65
N ASN A 66 0.19 13.85 11.82
CA ASN A 66 1.53 13.37 12.22
C ASN A 66 2.19 14.24 13.31
N ALA A 67 1.57 15.36 13.70
CA ALA A 67 1.97 16.12 14.89
C ALA A 67 1.66 15.39 16.20
N PHE A 68 0.87 14.33 16.16
CA PHE A 68 0.49 13.53 17.32
C PHE A 68 1.06 12.12 17.23
N GLN A 69 1.24 11.50 18.38
CA GLN A 69 1.67 10.11 18.44
C GLN A 69 0.53 9.17 18.04
N ILE A 70 0.85 8.15 17.23
CA ILE A 70 -0.10 7.13 16.75
C ILE A 70 0.42 5.77 17.24
N PRO A 71 -0.09 5.25 18.37
CA PRO A 71 0.43 4.02 18.99
C PRO A 71 0.40 2.80 18.09
N GLU A 72 -0.61 2.68 17.22
CA GLU A 72 -0.72 1.57 16.27
C GLU A 72 0.37 1.64 15.20
N GLY A 73 0.71 2.85 14.75
CA GLY A 73 1.82 3.09 13.82
C GLY A 73 3.17 2.71 14.45
N GLU A 74 3.41 3.12 15.69
CA GLU A 74 4.61 2.77 16.45
C GLU A 74 4.77 1.25 16.64
N LYS A 75 3.69 0.56 16.99
CA LYS A 75 3.69 -0.91 17.11
C LYS A 75 4.03 -1.61 15.80
N LEU A 76 3.50 -1.10 14.68
CA LEU A 76 3.78 -1.64 13.36
C LEU A 76 5.23 -1.36 12.96
N ALA A 77 5.71 -0.12 13.14
CA ALA A 77 7.10 0.26 12.86
C ALA A 77 8.08 -0.61 13.62
N LYS A 78 7.86 -0.80 14.93
CA LYS A 78 8.67 -1.69 15.77
C LYS A 78 8.72 -3.12 15.22
N LYS A 79 7.58 -3.68 14.79
CA LYS A 79 7.55 -5.02 14.20
C LYS A 79 8.34 -5.11 12.89
N ILE A 80 8.27 -4.08 12.04
CA ILE A 80 9.01 -4.04 10.78
C ILE A 80 10.51 -3.98 11.08
N CYS A 81 10.97 -3.08 11.94
CA CYS A 81 12.38 -2.99 12.33
C CYS A 81 12.91 -4.31 12.95
N GLN A 82 12.12 -4.99 13.77
CA GLN A 82 12.51 -6.28 14.36
C GLN A 82 12.62 -7.43 13.34
N LYS A 83 11.99 -7.32 12.17
CA LYS A 83 11.92 -8.37 11.13
C LYS A 83 12.73 -8.04 9.88
N THR A 84 13.33 -6.87 9.81
CA THR A 84 14.10 -6.39 8.67
C THR A 84 15.40 -5.74 9.13
N PHE A 85 16.16 -5.23 8.17
CA PHE A 85 17.39 -4.46 8.42
C PHE A 85 17.13 -2.99 8.80
N ALA A 86 15.87 -2.54 8.79
CA ALA A 86 15.52 -1.14 8.99
C ALA A 86 15.62 -0.74 10.47
N ASP A 87 16.19 0.43 10.75
CA ASP A 87 16.20 1.07 12.06
C ASP A 87 14.96 1.95 12.26
N PHE A 88 14.41 2.50 11.17
CA PHE A 88 13.26 3.41 11.17
C PHE A 88 12.30 3.08 10.02
N VAL A 89 11.05 3.45 10.20
CA VAL A 89 9.98 3.28 9.19
C VAL A 89 9.28 4.61 8.96
N MET A 90 9.07 4.96 7.68
CA MET A 90 8.23 6.08 7.27
C MET A 90 7.04 5.53 6.50
N PHE A 91 5.83 5.79 6.98
CA PHE A 91 4.60 5.37 6.31
C PHE A 91 4.15 6.40 5.27
N GLN A 92 3.69 5.91 4.12
CA GLN A 92 3.12 6.71 3.03
C GLN A 92 1.80 6.09 2.56
N ASN A 93 0.98 6.84 1.81
CA ASN A 93 -0.32 6.35 1.36
C ASN A 93 -0.25 5.45 0.12
N SER A 94 0.84 5.49 -0.61
CA SER A 94 1.00 4.72 -1.86
C SER A 94 2.46 4.38 -2.14
N GLY A 95 2.68 3.37 -3.02
CA GLY A 95 4.02 3.02 -3.47
C GLY A 95 4.74 4.15 -4.22
N ALA A 96 4.00 4.97 -4.97
CA ALA A 96 4.56 6.15 -5.64
C ALA A 96 5.11 7.16 -4.64
N GLU A 97 4.35 7.46 -3.59
CA GLU A 97 4.77 8.37 -2.51
C GLU A 97 5.95 7.79 -1.72
N ALA A 98 5.94 6.49 -1.43
CA ALA A 98 7.05 5.84 -0.74
C ALA A 98 8.34 5.89 -1.57
N THR A 99 8.28 5.67 -2.88
CA THR A 99 9.42 5.79 -3.80
C THR A 99 9.91 7.24 -3.87
N GLU A 100 9.02 8.21 -3.96
CA GLU A 100 9.37 9.64 -3.95
C GLU A 100 10.04 10.03 -2.63
N ALA A 101 9.51 9.59 -1.50
CA ALA A 101 10.11 9.81 -0.19
C ALA A 101 11.50 9.20 -0.10
N ALA A 102 11.71 7.97 -0.57
CA ALA A 102 13.01 7.30 -0.57
C ALA A 102 14.05 8.09 -1.37
N ILE A 103 13.69 8.58 -2.56
CA ILE A 103 14.57 9.43 -3.40
C ILE A 103 14.94 10.72 -2.67
N LYS A 104 13.97 11.40 -2.07
CA LYS A 104 14.17 12.65 -1.32
C LYS A 104 15.06 12.43 -0.11
N VAL A 105 14.81 11.38 0.67
CA VAL A 105 15.60 11.03 1.86
C VAL A 105 17.04 10.71 1.47
N ALA A 106 17.28 9.89 0.45
CA ALA A 106 18.61 9.55 -0.02
C ALA A 106 19.39 10.80 -0.44
N ARG A 107 18.78 11.68 -1.22
CA ARG A 107 19.42 12.94 -1.65
C ARG A 107 19.68 13.87 -0.47
N ARG A 108 18.73 14.02 0.44
CA ARG A 108 18.88 14.89 1.62
C ARG A 108 19.95 14.38 2.56
N TYR A 109 20.05 13.07 2.77
CA TYR A 109 21.10 12.46 3.56
C TYR A 109 22.50 12.85 3.05
N PHE A 110 22.77 12.60 1.77
CA PHE A 110 24.09 12.94 1.21
C PHE A 110 24.37 14.44 1.21
N TYR A 111 23.35 15.26 1.00
CA TYR A 111 23.49 16.71 1.13
C TYR A 111 23.89 17.12 2.56
N SER A 112 23.23 16.54 3.58
CA SER A 112 23.46 16.91 4.99
C SER A 112 24.86 16.51 5.51
N ILE A 113 25.44 15.44 4.96
CA ILE A 113 26.82 15.03 5.29
C ILE A 113 27.88 15.66 4.36
N GLY A 114 27.56 16.73 3.65
CA GLY A 114 28.47 17.49 2.80
C GLY A 114 28.74 16.88 1.42
N LYS A 115 28.19 15.71 1.09
CA LYS A 115 28.42 15.03 -0.21
C LYS A 115 27.39 15.45 -1.26
N LYS A 116 27.30 16.76 -1.53
CA LYS A 116 26.27 17.39 -2.38
C LYS A 116 26.20 16.83 -3.81
N ASN A 117 27.33 16.35 -4.35
CA ASN A 117 27.41 15.77 -5.71
C ASN A 117 26.82 14.34 -5.78
N LYS A 118 26.57 13.67 -4.65
CA LYS A 118 25.88 12.37 -4.61
C LYS A 118 24.37 12.54 -4.64
N ASN A 119 23.84 13.00 -5.76
CA ASN A 119 22.41 13.30 -5.96
C ASN A 119 21.75 12.48 -7.07
N ARG A 120 22.52 11.63 -7.78
CA ARG A 120 22.01 10.77 -8.84
C ARG A 120 21.47 9.46 -8.28
N ILE A 121 20.35 8.99 -8.84
CA ILE A 121 19.73 7.72 -8.53
C ILE A 121 19.84 6.82 -9.76
N LEU A 122 20.35 5.62 -9.58
CA LEU A 122 20.36 4.59 -10.62
C LEU A 122 19.06 3.80 -10.57
N CYS A 123 18.46 3.61 -11.73
CA CYS A 123 17.25 2.78 -11.90
C CYS A 123 17.48 1.73 -12.97
N VAL A 124 16.87 0.56 -12.80
CA VAL A 124 16.85 -0.46 -13.86
C VAL A 124 15.79 -0.05 -14.89
N LYS A 125 16.11 -0.20 -16.18
CA LYS A 125 15.16 0.10 -17.26
C LYS A 125 13.88 -0.72 -17.10
N ASN A 126 12.73 -0.12 -17.34
CA ASN A 126 11.40 -0.71 -17.20
C ASN A 126 11.04 -1.16 -15.76
N SER A 127 11.71 -0.69 -14.74
CA SER A 127 11.31 -0.93 -13.36
C SER A 127 10.05 -0.16 -13.01
N PHE A 128 9.17 -0.81 -12.25
CA PHE A 128 7.98 -0.17 -11.68
C PHE A 128 8.35 0.56 -10.38
N HIS A 129 7.89 1.79 -10.24
CA HIS A 129 8.14 2.63 -9.06
C HIS A 129 6.85 3.24 -8.46
N GLY A 130 5.71 2.60 -8.69
CA GLY A 130 4.40 3.06 -8.25
C GLY A 130 3.57 3.72 -9.36
N ARG A 131 4.20 3.94 -10.52
CA ARG A 131 3.57 4.51 -11.73
C ARG A 131 4.19 3.87 -12.97
#